data_6719bd83d032ef298788af34daf78489
#
_entry.id   6719bd83d032ef298788af34daf78489
#
_cell.length_a   1.000
_cell.length_b   1.000
_cell.length_c   1.000
_cell.angle_alpha   90.00
_cell.angle_beta   90.00
_cell.angle_gamma   90.00
#
_symmetry.space_group_name_H-M   'P 1'
#
loop_
_entity.id
_entity.type
_entity.pdbx_description
1 polymer ?
#
loop_
_entity_poly.entity_id
_entity_poly.type
_entity_poly.pdbx_seq_one_letter_code
_entity_poly.pdbx_strand_id
1 'polypeptide(L)'
;MTTLSVVVDDLTAAETGGTRRYTEELTRQLIATAPAGCDVRAFVSNVPDEQLDAIRSSLPGLADLVRLPLARRELALAWQSGIAVGGVRGMIHAPSLLAPLRKQRSADADDQIAVTIHDALAWTHAESLGAASVLWTKAMAKRARKFAAAVVVPTHAVADRLAEVLDFGDRIRVIGGAPATSLRLPADADERAARLQLPPEYAFTLGSIMPRKGIAPLIRAVARPEAQGIPLLIAGPDRYGDGTATGVAAAAGLPEDRVRALGRLDDADLAVVLDRATMFVYPSLAEGFGLPIVEAFKFGLPVIHSNDPALVEVAAGASLVVERPASADDDSGYSERLAGAIGRVLDDADLRSRLGVLASDRARAFSWRDSAERVWQLHADL
;
A
#
# COMPACT_ATOMS: atom_id res chain seq x y z
N MET A 1 -2.00 -29.24 17.21
CA MET A 1 -2.08 -27.76 17.13
C MET A 1 -1.61 -27.41 15.73
N THR A 2 -2.43 -26.73 14.94
CA THR A 2 -2.13 -26.38 13.56
C THR A 2 -1.46 -25.00 13.54
N THR A 3 -0.30 -24.86 12.89
CA THR A 3 0.47 -23.62 12.89
C THR A 3 0.48 -23.00 11.51
N LEU A 4 0.02 -21.75 11.40
CA LEU A 4 0.20 -20.92 10.21
C LEU A 4 1.56 -20.21 10.29
N SER A 5 2.40 -20.43 9.30
CA SER A 5 3.72 -19.82 9.17
C SER A 5 3.64 -18.58 8.30
N VAL A 6 3.95 -17.41 8.83
CA VAL A 6 3.92 -16.15 8.07
C VAL A 6 5.34 -15.67 7.78
N VAL A 7 5.62 -15.29 6.53
CA VAL A 7 6.90 -14.68 6.15
C VAL A 7 6.82 -13.18 6.42
N VAL A 8 7.51 -12.72 7.48
CA VAL A 8 7.43 -11.31 7.90
C VAL A 8 8.65 -10.48 7.53
N ASP A 9 9.40 -10.92 6.56
CA ASP A 9 10.67 -10.30 6.18
C ASP A 9 10.53 -8.83 5.69
N ASP A 10 9.34 -8.45 5.24
CA ASP A 10 9.05 -7.07 4.85
C ASP A 10 9.08 -6.09 6.04
N LEU A 11 8.99 -6.60 7.29
CA LEU A 11 9.16 -5.80 8.50
C LEU A 11 10.62 -5.36 8.74
N THR A 12 11.59 -6.00 8.08
CA THR A 12 13.00 -5.64 8.16
C THR A 12 13.37 -4.45 7.27
N ALA A 13 12.48 -4.04 6.36
CA ALA A 13 12.74 -2.91 5.47
C ALA A 13 12.89 -1.62 6.27
N ALA A 14 13.95 -0.85 5.98
CA ALA A 14 14.18 0.45 6.61
C ALA A 14 13.10 1.48 6.27
N GLU A 15 12.41 1.29 5.14
CA GLU A 15 11.35 2.17 4.67
C GLU A 15 9.97 1.64 5.06
N THR A 16 9.16 2.50 5.64
CA THR A 16 7.74 2.23 5.89
C THR A 16 6.97 2.38 4.59
N GLY A 17 6.80 1.28 3.86
CA GLY A 17 6.01 1.22 2.62
C GLY A 17 4.70 0.46 2.83
N GLY A 18 3.82 0.50 1.82
CA GLY A 18 2.53 -0.20 1.85
C GLY A 18 2.66 -1.70 2.14
N THR A 19 3.66 -2.38 1.55
CA THR A 19 3.89 -3.82 1.77
C THR A 19 4.29 -4.13 3.22
N ARG A 20 5.16 -3.29 3.84
CA ARG A 20 5.50 -3.45 5.26
C ARG A 20 4.27 -3.30 6.14
N ARG A 21 3.47 -2.24 5.91
CA ARG A 21 2.22 -1.99 6.65
C ARG A 21 1.22 -3.14 6.48
N TYR A 22 1.05 -3.62 5.25
CA TYR A 22 0.21 -4.79 4.95
C TYR A 22 0.67 -6.03 5.73
N THR A 23 1.97 -6.35 5.68
CA THR A 23 2.54 -7.51 6.38
C THR A 23 2.33 -7.42 7.88
N GLU A 24 2.58 -6.26 8.48
CA GLU A 24 2.43 -6.06 9.93
C GLU A 24 0.98 -6.18 10.37
N GLU A 25 0.08 -5.43 9.75
CA GLU A 25 -1.33 -5.40 10.14
C GLU A 25 -2.03 -6.73 9.89
N LEU A 26 -1.79 -7.37 8.74
CA LEU A 26 -2.33 -8.69 8.45
C LEU A 26 -1.84 -9.73 9.45
N THR A 27 -0.53 -9.78 9.73
CA THR A 27 0.03 -10.76 10.67
C THR A 27 -0.52 -10.55 12.08
N ARG A 28 -0.63 -9.31 12.54
CA ARG A 28 -1.22 -8.97 13.84
C ARG A 28 -2.66 -9.47 13.94
N GLN A 29 -3.45 -9.33 12.89
CA GLN A 29 -4.82 -9.82 12.89
C GLN A 29 -4.91 -11.34 12.71
N LEU A 30 -4.03 -11.97 11.95
CA LEU A 30 -3.94 -13.43 11.89
C LEU A 30 -3.70 -14.03 13.29
N ILE A 31 -2.85 -13.41 14.10
CA ILE A 31 -2.63 -13.80 15.50
C ILE A 31 -3.92 -13.62 16.32
N ALA A 32 -4.56 -12.46 16.20
CA ALA A 32 -5.74 -12.12 17.00
C ALA A 32 -7.00 -12.92 16.64
N THR A 33 -7.08 -13.43 15.40
CA THR A 33 -8.24 -14.19 14.87
C THR A 33 -7.95 -15.67 14.69
N ALA A 34 -6.83 -16.18 15.25
CA ALA A 34 -6.47 -17.59 15.13
C ALA A 34 -7.61 -18.49 15.62
N PRO A 35 -8.08 -19.44 14.80
CA PRO A 35 -9.10 -20.41 15.25
C PRO A 35 -8.65 -21.23 16.44
N ALA A 36 -9.59 -21.80 17.20
CA ALA A 36 -9.28 -22.65 18.34
C ALA A 36 -8.38 -23.83 17.92
N GLY A 37 -7.26 -24.01 18.61
CA GLY A 37 -6.26 -25.02 18.31
C GLY A 37 -5.29 -24.64 17.18
N CYS A 38 -5.34 -23.40 16.69
CA CYS A 38 -4.38 -22.84 15.75
C CYS A 38 -3.51 -21.78 16.41
N ASP A 39 -2.29 -21.61 15.89
CA ASP A 39 -1.38 -20.55 16.26
C ASP A 39 -0.68 -19.96 15.02
N VAL A 40 0.03 -18.85 15.22
CA VAL A 40 0.81 -18.18 14.18
C VAL A 40 2.26 -18.12 14.62
N ARG A 41 3.16 -18.58 13.77
CA ARG A 41 4.60 -18.32 13.87
C ARG A 41 5.08 -17.49 12.67
N ALA A 42 6.19 -16.80 12.85
CA ALA A 42 6.75 -15.99 11.79
C ALA A 42 8.16 -16.44 11.39
N PHE A 43 8.51 -16.25 10.12
CA PHE A 43 9.85 -16.44 9.59
C PHE A 43 10.41 -15.10 9.11
N VAL A 44 11.67 -14.85 9.45
CA VAL A 44 12.41 -13.66 9.02
C VAL A 44 13.83 -14.06 8.63
N SER A 45 14.44 -13.34 7.68
CA SER A 45 15.84 -13.50 7.30
C SER A 45 16.78 -13.29 8.49
N ASN A 46 18.07 -13.55 8.29
CA ASN A 46 19.08 -13.28 9.29
C ASN A 46 19.25 -11.77 9.50
N VAL A 47 18.69 -11.27 10.60
CA VAL A 47 18.73 -9.87 11.02
C VAL A 47 19.33 -9.75 12.43
N PRO A 48 19.85 -8.56 12.83
CA PRO A 48 20.31 -8.30 14.19
C PRO A 48 19.24 -8.55 15.25
N ASP A 49 19.66 -8.86 16.49
CA ASP A 49 18.74 -9.13 17.61
C ASP A 49 17.79 -7.97 17.89
N GLU A 50 18.27 -6.72 17.79
CA GLU A 50 17.46 -5.52 17.95
C GLU A 50 16.25 -5.49 16.97
N GLN A 51 16.46 -5.90 15.72
CA GLN A 51 15.37 -5.98 14.74
C GLN A 51 14.41 -7.13 15.05
N LEU A 52 14.92 -8.27 15.57
CA LEU A 52 14.06 -9.37 16.03
C LEU A 52 13.16 -8.93 17.18
N ASP A 53 13.71 -8.21 18.15
CA ASP A 53 12.95 -7.72 19.30
C ASP A 53 11.92 -6.67 18.87
N ALA A 54 12.25 -5.81 17.91
CA ALA A 54 11.30 -4.88 17.32
C ALA A 54 10.13 -5.61 16.63
N ILE A 55 10.42 -6.67 15.85
CA ILE A 55 9.39 -7.50 15.20
C ILE A 55 8.52 -8.19 16.25
N ARG A 56 9.10 -8.80 17.30
CA ARG A 56 8.34 -9.43 18.38
C ARG A 56 7.41 -8.44 19.06
N SER A 57 7.91 -7.25 19.35
CA SER A 57 7.14 -6.17 19.98
C SER A 57 5.98 -5.70 19.11
N SER A 58 6.15 -5.70 17.77
CA SER A 58 5.10 -5.31 16.83
C SER A 58 4.03 -6.38 16.61
N LEU A 59 4.30 -7.66 16.97
CA LEU A 59 3.43 -8.81 16.76
C LEU A 59 3.11 -9.54 18.07
N PRO A 60 2.38 -8.91 19.01
CA PRO A 60 2.04 -9.51 20.29
C PRO A 60 1.18 -10.77 20.09
N GLY A 61 1.48 -11.83 20.85
CA GLY A 61 0.78 -13.11 20.75
C GLY A 61 1.33 -14.06 19.67
N LEU A 62 2.40 -13.70 18.99
CA LEU A 62 3.11 -14.59 18.06
C LEU A 62 3.65 -15.80 18.84
N ALA A 63 3.35 -17.02 18.35
CA ALA A 63 3.78 -18.26 19.01
C ALA A 63 5.30 -18.46 18.94
N ASP A 64 5.90 -18.11 17.81
CA ASP A 64 7.36 -18.19 17.61
C ASP A 64 7.82 -17.24 16.49
N LEU A 65 9.05 -16.73 16.60
CA LEU A 65 9.74 -15.96 15.57
C LEU A 65 11.05 -16.64 15.21
N VAL A 66 11.07 -17.28 14.04
CA VAL A 66 12.21 -18.08 13.57
C VAL A 66 13.11 -17.22 12.68
N ARG A 67 14.35 -17.03 13.09
CA ARG A 67 15.40 -16.41 12.27
C ARG A 67 15.98 -17.45 11.31
N LEU A 68 15.89 -17.18 10.02
CA LEU A 68 16.51 -18.01 8.97
C LEU A 68 18.01 -17.74 8.87
N PRO A 69 18.82 -18.68 8.37
CA PRO A 69 20.29 -18.55 8.38
C PRO A 69 20.85 -17.58 7.35
N LEU A 70 20.03 -17.11 6.38
CA LEU A 70 20.47 -16.26 5.28
C LEU A 70 19.98 -14.81 5.45
N ALA A 71 20.79 -13.84 5.06
CA ALA A 71 20.35 -12.45 4.94
C ALA A 71 19.31 -12.30 3.83
N ARG A 72 18.51 -11.21 3.87
CA ARG A 72 17.36 -10.99 2.97
C ARG A 72 17.69 -11.20 1.49
N ARG A 73 18.82 -10.66 1.00
CA ARG A 73 19.21 -10.80 -0.41
C ARG A 73 19.55 -12.24 -0.78
N GLU A 74 20.28 -12.92 0.08
CA GLU A 74 20.65 -14.33 -0.12
C GLU A 74 19.42 -15.23 -0.04
N LEU A 75 18.52 -14.96 0.90
CA LEU A 75 17.23 -15.66 1.03
C LEU A 75 16.38 -15.50 -0.23
N ALA A 76 16.30 -14.28 -0.77
CA ALA A 76 15.55 -14.01 -2.00
C ALA A 76 16.12 -14.79 -3.20
N LEU A 77 17.44 -14.87 -3.33
CA LEU A 77 18.12 -15.65 -4.40
C LEU A 77 17.94 -17.15 -4.20
N ALA A 78 18.04 -17.63 -2.96
CA ALA A 78 17.85 -19.05 -2.63
C ALA A 78 16.40 -19.48 -2.96
N TRP A 79 15.41 -18.72 -2.55
CA TRP A 79 14.02 -19.01 -2.84
C TRP A 79 13.66 -18.84 -4.33
N GLN A 80 14.26 -17.86 -5.00
CA GLN A 80 14.14 -17.72 -6.45
C GLN A 80 14.69 -18.95 -7.19
N SER A 81 15.74 -19.57 -6.67
CA SER A 81 16.33 -20.80 -7.21
C SER A 81 15.62 -22.08 -6.73
N GLY A 82 14.65 -21.97 -5.81
CA GLY A 82 13.92 -23.11 -5.23
C GLY A 82 14.70 -23.88 -4.16
N ILE A 83 15.72 -23.26 -3.60
CA ILE A 83 16.52 -23.87 -2.52
C ILE A 83 15.73 -23.78 -1.22
N ALA A 84 15.60 -24.89 -0.52
CA ALA A 84 14.97 -24.92 0.80
C ALA A 84 15.90 -24.28 1.84
N VAL A 85 15.38 -23.36 2.64
CA VAL A 85 16.12 -22.66 3.70
C VAL A 85 15.34 -22.82 5.01
N GLY A 86 16.03 -23.21 6.09
CA GLY A 86 15.48 -23.15 7.45
C GLY A 86 14.31 -24.09 7.77
N GLY A 87 14.05 -25.11 6.93
CA GLY A 87 12.99 -26.08 7.22
C GLY A 87 11.56 -25.51 7.21
N VAL A 88 11.31 -24.40 6.50
CA VAL A 88 9.98 -23.79 6.36
C VAL A 88 9.02 -24.76 5.67
N ARG A 89 7.99 -25.21 6.38
CA ARG A 89 7.03 -26.26 5.94
C ARG A 89 5.64 -26.02 6.53
N GLY A 90 4.65 -26.76 6.01
CA GLY A 90 3.25 -26.76 6.44
C GLY A 90 2.45 -25.63 5.80
N MET A 91 1.50 -25.07 6.52
CA MET A 91 0.72 -23.91 6.10
C MET A 91 1.59 -22.65 6.10
N ILE A 92 1.84 -22.08 4.92
CA ILE A 92 2.71 -20.91 4.75
C ILE A 92 1.92 -19.79 4.08
N HIS A 93 1.84 -18.64 4.73
CA HIS A 93 1.34 -17.40 4.12
C HIS A 93 2.49 -16.42 3.95
N ALA A 94 2.76 -16.00 2.71
CA ALA A 94 3.71 -14.94 2.42
C ALA A 94 2.97 -13.67 1.98
N PRO A 95 2.98 -12.60 2.80
CA PRO A 95 2.33 -11.33 2.47
C PRO A 95 2.97 -10.60 1.28
N SER A 96 3.98 -11.17 0.66
CA SER A 96 4.62 -10.70 -0.57
C SER A 96 5.12 -11.88 -1.41
N LEU A 97 5.80 -11.59 -2.52
CA LEU A 97 6.43 -12.63 -3.35
C LEU A 97 7.68 -13.26 -2.73
N LEU A 98 8.19 -12.75 -1.61
CA LEU A 98 9.29 -13.40 -0.90
C LEU A 98 8.77 -14.63 -0.16
N ALA A 99 8.78 -15.77 -0.84
CA ALA A 99 8.17 -17.03 -0.38
C ALA A 99 9.02 -18.24 -0.77
N PRO A 100 9.01 -19.34 0.01
CA PRO A 100 9.76 -20.58 -0.25
C PRO A 100 9.13 -21.44 -1.35
N LEU A 101 8.87 -20.85 -2.51
CA LEU A 101 8.20 -21.46 -3.65
C LEU A 101 9.06 -22.55 -4.27
N ARG A 102 8.70 -23.80 -4.07
CA ARG A 102 9.44 -24.98 -4.55
C ARG A 102 8.49 -26.11 -4.96
N LYS A 103 9.03 -27.06 -5.72
CA LYS A 103 8.31 -28.32 -5.99
C LYS A 103 8.11 -29.07 -4.67
N GLN A 104 6.86 -29.36 -4.34
CA GLN A 104 6.52 -30.20 -3.23
C GLN A 104 6.91 -31.65 -3.55
N ARG A 105 7.46 -32.36 -2.58
CA ARG A 105 7.67 -33.82 -2.66
C ARG A 105 6.37 -34.49 -2.23
N SER A 106 6.11 -35.71 -2.69
CA SER A 106 4.91 -36.48 -2.27
C SER A 106 4.85 -36.72 -0.75
N ALA A 107 5.99 -36.65 -0.06
CA ALA A 107 6.09 -36.71 1.40
C ALA A 107 5.74 -35.37 2.10
N ASP A 108 5.63 -34.27 1.36
CA ASP A 108 5.32 -32.92 1.84
C ASP A 108 3.91 -32.52 1.35
N ALA A 109 2.97 -33.47 1.23
CA ALA A 109 1.63 -33.27 0.69
C ALA A 109 0.80 -32.25 1.48
N ASP A 110 1.19 -31.98 2.72
CA ASP A 110 0.53 -31.02 3.60
C ASP A 110 1.14 -29.60 3.52
N ASP A 111 2.15 -29.38 2.67
CA ASP A 111 2.73 -28.05 2.48
C ASP A 111 1.82 -27.18 1.60
N GLN A 112 1.26 -26.13 2.15
CA GLN A 112 0.43 -25.15 1.45
C GLN A 112 1.14 -23.81 1.45
N ILE A 113 1.37 -23.22 0.28
CA ILE A 113 1.99 -21.91 0.17
C ILE A 113 1.01 -20.95 -0.52
N ALA A 114 0.50 -19.99 0.23
CA ALA A 114 -0.22 -18.85 -0.32
C ALA A 114 0.71 -17.62 -0.35
N VAL A 115 0.71 -16.87 -1.46
CA VAL A 115 1.52 -15.68 -1.64
C VAL A 115 0.67 -14.49 -2.02
N THR A 116 1.05 -13.28 -1.58
CA THR A 116 0.39 -12.04 -2.01
C THR A 116 1.18 -11.38 -3.13
N ILE A 117 0.46 -10.98 -4.20
CA ILE A 117 0.97 -10.12 -5.28
C ILE A 117 0.22 -8.81 -5.19
N HIS A 118 0.91 -7.75 -4.76
CA HIS A 118 0.29 -6.47 -4.47
C HIS A 118 -0.12 -5.66 -5.69
N ASP A 119 0.57 -5.85 -6.81
CA ASP A 119 0.36 -5.10 -8.05
C ASP A 119 0.92 -5.85 -9.26
N ALA A 120 0.66 -5.32 -10.46
CA ALA A 120 1.23 -5.78 -11.71
C ALA A 120 2.25 -4.79 -12.31
N LEU A 121 2.81 -3.87 -11.50
CA LEU A 121 3.69 -2.79 -11.95
C LEU A 121 4.93 -3.28 -12.70
N ALA A 122 5.47 -4.44 -12.33
CA ALA A 122 6.61 -5.02 -13.04
C ALA A 122 6.34 -5.29 -14.53
N TRP A 123 5.07 -5.36 -14.94
CA TRP A 123 4.68 -5.55 -16.35
C TRP A 123 4.13 -4.28 -16.98
N THR A 124 3.38 -3.47 -16.23
CA THR A 124 2.64 -2.31 -16.74
C THR A 124 3.41 -0.99 -16.63
N HIS A 125 4.27 -0.85 -15.63
CA HIS A 125 5.05 0.37 -15.32
C HIS A 125 6.46 0.00 -14.85
N ALA A 126 7.14 -0.84 -15.63
CA ALA A 126 8.47 -1.35 -15.29
C ALA A 126 9.51 -0.22 -15.11
N GLU A 127 9.34 0.89 -15.81
CA GLU A 127 10.18 2.11 -15.73
C GLU A 127 10.11 2.76 -14.34
N SER A 128 9.04 2.55 -13.59
CA SER A 128 8.88 3.05 -12.21
C SER A 128 9.60 2.21 -11.15
N LEU A 129 10.21 1.10 -11.56
CA LEU A 129 10.90 0.15 -10.69
C LEU A 129 12.35 -0.03 -11.14
N GLY A 130 13.22 -0.38 -10.20
CA GLY A 130 14.58 -0.78 -10.57
C GLY A 130 14.61 -2.08 -11.40
N ALA A 131 15.46 -2.15 -12.42
CA ALA A 131 15.54 -3.30 -13.34
C ALA A 131 15.67 -4.65 -12.61
N ALA A 132 16.51 -4.71 -11.56
CA ALA A 132 16.68 -5.91 -10.75
C ALA A 132 15.37 -6.32 -10.04
N SER A 133 14.62 -5.36 -9.54
CA SER A 133 13.31 -5.59 -8.90
C SER A 133 12.30 -6.13 -9.90
N VAL A 134 12.24 -5.57 -11.11
CA VAL A 134 11.38 -6.06 -12.20
C VAL A 134 11.69 -7.52 -12.55
N LEU A 135 12.96 -7.84 -12.75
CA LEU A 135 13.40 -9.20 -13.09
C LEU A 135 13.07 -10.19 -11.97
N TRP A 136 13.35 -9.82 -10.72
CA TRP A 136 13.07 -10.66 -9.56
C TRP A 136 11.56 -10.89 -9.40
N THR A 137 10.75 -9.83 -9.45
CA THR A 137 9.29 -9.91 -9.34
C THR A 137 8.70 -10.84 -10.41
N LYS A 138 9.10 -10.66 -11.68
CA LYS A 138 8.66 -11.53 -12.78
C LYS A 138 9.08 -12.99 -12.59
N ALA A 139 10.30 -13.23 -12.08
CA ALA A 139 10.78 -14.57 -11.80
C ALA A 139 10.00 -15.23 -10.66
N MET A 140 9.78 -14.53 -9.56
CA MET A 140 9.03 -15.04 -8.41
C MET A 140 7.55 -15.24 -8.73
N ALA A 141 6.92 -14.37 -9.53
CA ALA A 141 5.53 -14.57 -9.98
C ALA A 141 5.39 -15.81 -10.87
N LYS A 142 6.36 -16.07 -11.76
CA LYS A 142 6.42 -17.33 -12.53
C LYS A 142 6.56 -18.56 -11.61
N ARG A 143 7.31 -18.44 -10.51
CA ARG A 143 7.40 -19.50 -9.51
C ARG A 143 6.10 -19.67 -8.75
N ALA A 144 5.45 -18.56 -8.35
CA ALA A 144 4.14 -18.59 -7.71
C ALA A 144 3.11 -19.29 -8.58
N ARG A 145 3.07 -18.98 -9.89
CA ARG A 145 2.23 -19.68 -10.85
C ARG A 145 2.45 -21.21 -10.84
N LYS A 146 3.69 -21.64 -10.65
CA LYS A 146 4.04 -23.07 -10.71
C LYS A 146 3.86 -23.80 -9.38
N PHE A 147 4.06 -23.14 -8.25
CA PHE A 147 4.25 -23.79 -6.96
C PHE A 147 3.37 -23.26 -5.83
N ALA A 148 2.74 -22.09 -5.96
CA ALA A 148 1.81 -21.62 -4.95
C ALA A 148 0.48 -22.37 -5.03
N ALA A 149 -0.06 -22.76 -3.88
CA ALA A 149 -1.39 -23.32 -3.76
C ALA A 149 -2.47 -22.25 -4.01
N ALA A 150 -2.22 -21.01 -3.55
CA ALA A 150 -3.06 -19.86 -3.82
C ALA A 150 -2.25 -18.58 -4.02
N VAL A 151 -2.84 -17.63 -4.74
CA VAL A 151 -2.29 -16.27 -4.94
C VAL A 151 -3.31 -15.27 -4.46
N VAL A 152 -2.95 -14.50 -3.45
CA VAL A 152 -3.75 -13.40 -2.92
C VAL A 152 -3.42 -12.13 -3.70
N VAL A 153 -4.44 -11.39 -4.08
CA VAL A 153 -4.31 -10.06 -4.69
C VAL A 153 -5.24 -9.08 -3.99
N PRO A 154 -4.90 -7.78 -3.93
CA PRO A 154 -5.67 -6.84 -3.13
C PRO A 154 -6.97 -6.36 -3.78
N THR A 155 -7.10 -6.48 -5.13
CA THR A 155 -8.28 -6.03 -5.91
C THR A 155 -8.53 -6.95 -7.09
N HIS A 156 -9.76 -6.93 -7.62
CA HIS A 156 -10.09 -7.60 -8.88
C HIS A 156 -9.32 -6.97 -10.05
N ALA A 157 -9.10 -5.66 -10.02
CA ALA A 157 -8.27 -4.96 -11.00
C ALA A 157 -6.84 -5.52 -11.09
N VAL A 158 -6.23 -5.91 -9.97
CA VAL A 158 -4.93 -6.60 -9.98
C VAL A 158 -5.07 -8.02 -10.50
N ALA A 159 -6.15 -8.74 -10.13
CA ALA A 159 -6.41 -10.08 -10.65
C ALA A 159 -6.50 -10.08 -12.19
N ASP A 160 -7.27 -9.16 -12.75
CA ASP A 160 -7.46 -9.01 -14.19
C ASP A 160 -6.14 -8.67 -14.91
N ARG A 161 -5.38 -7.72 -14.39
CA ARG A 161 -4.06 -7.35 -14.96
C ARG A 161 -3.06 -8.49 -14.89
N LEU A 162 -3.09 -9.29 -13.83
CA LEU A 162 -2.22 -10.46 -13.72
C LEU A 162 -2.66 -11.57 -14.70
N ALA A 163 -3.97 -11.77 -14.91
CA ALA A 163 -4.48 -12.74 -15.86
C ALA A 163 -4.03 -12.46 -17.30
N GLU A 164 -3.83 -11.18 -17.67
CA GLU A 164 -3.30 -10.78 -18.97
C GLU A 164 -1.83 -11.22 -19.19
N VAL A 165 -1.05 -11.37 -18.10
CA VAL A 165 0.41 -11.61 -18.19
C VAL A 165 0.83 -12.97 -17.66
N LEU A 166 0.07 -13.54 -16.72
CA LEU A 166 0.32 -14.83 -16.08
C LEU A 166 -1.00 -15.51 -15.70
N ASP A 167 -1.29 -16.63 -16.32
CA ASP A 167 -2.44 -17.47 -15.96
C ASP A 167 -2.19 -18.23 -14.65
N PHE A 168 -2.93 -17.89 -13.60
CA PHE A 168 -2.93 -18.60 -12.31
C PHE A 168 -4.13 -19.57 -12.16
N GLY A 169 -5.01 -19.64 -13.15
CA GLY A 169 -6.24 -20.43 -13.08
C GLY A 169 -7.17 -19.92 -11.97
N ASP A 170 -7.79 -20.84 -11.28
CA ASP A 170 -8.74 -20.60 -10.18
C ASP A 170 -8.08 -20.33 -8.82
N ARG A 171 -6.74 -20.17 -8.77
CA ARG A 171 -5.98 -19.99 -7.53
C ARG A 171 -5.92 -18.55 -7.03
N ILE A 172 -6.43 -17.57 -7.79
CA ILE A 172 -6.46 -16.17 -7.32
C ILE A 172 -7.57 -16.02 -6.27
N ARG A 173 -7.22 -15.29 -5.19
CA ARG A 173 -8.17 -14.86 -4.15
C ARG A 173 -7.99 -13.37 -3.93
N VAL A 174 -9.09 -12.63 -3.98
CA VAL A 174 -9.07 -11.18 -3.75
C VAL A 174 -9.27 -10.93 -2.26
N ILE A 175 -8.21 -10.49 -1.59
CA ILE A 175 -8.21 -10.13 -0.16
C ILE A 175 -7.51 -8.78 -0.03
N GLY A 176 -8.27 -7.71 0.20
CA GLY A 176 -7.74 -6.35 0.30
C GLY A 176 -7.09 -6.07 1.65
N GLY A 177 -6.61 -4.83 1.79
CA GLY A 177 -6.10 -4.28 3.04
C GLY A 177 -7.11 -3.32 3.69
N ALA A 178 -6.70 -2.69 4.78
CA ALA A 178 -7.45 -1.68 5.51
C ALA A 178 -6.51 -0.55 6.00
N PRO A 179 -7.04 0.55 6.54
CA PRO A 179 -6.20 1.56 7.20
C PRO A 179 -5.46 0.96 8.38
N ALA A 180 -4.24 1.46 8.66
CA ALA A 180 -3.50 1.02 9.85
C ALA A 180 -4.32 1.20 11.14
N THR A 181 -4.19 0.24 12.06
CA THR A 181 -4.86 0.32 13.36
C THR A 181 -4.30 1.44 14.24
N SER A 182 -3.02 1.78 14.05
CA SER A 182 -2.30 2.90 14.69
C SER A 182 -2.72 4.29 14.17
N LEU A 183 -3.32 4.37 12.98
CA LEU A 183 -3.74 5.64 12.38
C LEU A 183 -5.00 6.17 13.08
N ARG A 184 -4.80 6.83 14.22
CA ARG A 184 -5.85 7.41 15.07
C ARG A 184 -5.46 8.81 15.50
N LEU A 185 -6.46 9.69 15.62
CA LEU A 185 -6.22 11.06 16.11
C LEU A 185 -5.67 11.00 17.53
N PRO A 186 -4.46 11.54 17.77
CA PRO A 186 -3.85 11.54 19.10
C PRO A 186 -4.46 12.63 20.00
N ALA A 187 -4.27 12.50 21.31
CA ALA A 187 -4.80 13.47 22.27
C ALA A 187 -4.13 14.87 22.15
N ASP A 188 -2.88 14.90 21.64
CA ASP A 188 -2.08 16.11 21.40
C ASP A 188 -2.22 16.65 19.95
N ALA A 189 -3.36 16.41 19.30
CA ALA A 189 -3.58 16.74 17.89
C ALA A 189 -3.37 18.25 17.59
N ASP A 190 -3.81 19.14 18.47
CA ASP A 190 -3.66 20.59 18.29
C ASP A 190 -2.19 21.02 18.36
N GLU A 191 -1.43 20.47 19.30
CA GLU A 191 0.01 20.73 19.44
C GLU A 191 0.79 20.25 18.21
N ARG A 192 0.43 19.06 17.69
CA ARG A 192 1.01 18.52 16.45
C ARG A 192 0.68 19.38 15.24
N ALA A 193 -0.57 19.81 15.10
CA ALA A 193 -0.99 20.69 14.02
C ALA A 193 -0.21 22.02 14.04
N ALA A 194 -0.03 22.60 15.23
CA ALA A 194 0.77 23.81 15.42
C ALA A 194 2.26 23.58 15.08
N ARG A 195 2.85 22.49 15.56
CA ARG A 195 4.24 22.10 15.23
C ARG A 195 4.44 21.89 13.73
N LEU A 196 3.50 21.24 13.06
CA LEU A 196 3.50 21.03 11.63
C LEU A 196 3.12 22.30 10.85
N GLN A 197 2.71 23.37 11.54
CA GLN A 197 2.27 24.64 10.94
C GLN A 197 1.20 24.41 9.86
N LEU A 198 0.20 23.58 10.15
CA LEU A 198 -0.85 23.27 9.18
C LEU A 198 -1.67 24.52 8.87
N PRO A 199 -1.90 24.86 7.59
CA PRO A 199 -2.82 25.93 7.22
C PRO A 199 -4.27 25.60 7.63
N PRO A 200 -5.15 26.60 7.76
CA PRO A 200 -6.57 26.35 8.06
C PRO A 200 -7.30 25.56 6.99
N GLU A 201 -6.91 25.69 5.72
CA GLU A 201 -7.42 24.92 4.58
C GLU A 201 -6.25 24.49 3.70
N TYR A 202 -6.24 23.23 3.29
CA TYR A 202 -5.22 22.70 2.37
C TYR A 202 -5.69 21.40 1.68
N ALA A 203 -5.18 21.19 0.47
CA ALA A 203 -5.20 19.89 -0.16
C ALA A 203 -4.03 19.05 0.34
N PHE A 204 -4.26 17.76 0.53
CA PHE A 204 -3.22 16.84 0.99
C PHE A 204 -3.00 15.71 -0.03
N THR A 205 -1.77 15.28 -0.18
CA THR A 205 -1.40 14.08 -0.95
C THR A 205 -0.31 13.29 -0.23
N LEU A 206 -0.23 11.98 -0.51
CA LEU A 206 0.76 11.09 0.07
C LEU A 206 1.47 10.29 -1.03
N GLY A 207 2.80 10.41 -1.08
CA GLY A 207 3.64 9.69 -2.03
C GLY A 207 4.95 10.44 -2.33
N SER A 208 5.79 9.83 -3.15
CA SER A 208 6.98 10.49 -3.72
C SER A 208 6.63 11.16 -5.05
N ILE A 209 7.47 12.09 -5.51
CA ILE A 209 7.29 12.77 -6.82
C ILE A 209 7.62 11.87 -8.03
N MET A 210 7.75 10.57 -7.82
CA MET A 210 7.88 9.57 -8.89
C MET A 210 6.79 9.78 -9.95
N PRO A 211 7.10 9.73 -11.28
CA PRO A 211 6.13 10.01 -12.34
C PRO A 211 4.81 9.27 -12.21
N ARG A 212 4.86 7.97 -11.91
CA ARG A 212 3.67 7.13 -11.69
C ARG A 212 2.74 7.65 -10.61
N LYS A 213 3.24 8.36 -9.59
CA LYS A 213 2.42 8.91 -8.49
C LYS A 213 1.64 10.17 -8.89
N GLY A 214 1.91 10.78 -10.04
CA GLY A 214 1.17 11.91 -10.56
C GLY A 214 1.27 13.20 -9.73
N ILE A 215 2.23 13.28 -8.78
CA ILE A 215 2.34 14.44 -7.89
C ILE A 215 2.83 15.69 -8.65
N ALA A 216 3.70 15.53 -9.64
CA ALA A 216 4.13 16.67 -10.46
C ALA A 216 2.97 17.31 -11.24
N PRO A 217 2.08 16.57 -11.94
CA PRO A 217 0.82 17.11 -12.47
C PRO A 217 -0.06 17.78 -11.41
N LEU A 218 -0.16 17.22 -10.19
CA LEU A 218 -0.93 17.83 -9.10
C LEU A 218 -0.33 19.18 -8.65
N ILE A 219 0.98 19.27 -8.54
CA ILE A 219 1.66 20.56 -8.23
C ILE A 219 1.32 21.60 -9.33
N ARG A 220 1.36 21.23 -10.60
CA ARG A 220 0.94 22.12 -11.68
C ARG A 220 -0.56 22.44 -11.63
N ALA A 221 -1.39 21.53 -11.16
CA ALA A 221 -2.83 21.76 -10.98
C ALA A 221 -3.10 22.86 -9.94
N VAL A 222 -2.42 22.85 -8.80
CA VAL A 222 -2.62 23.89 -7.77
C VAL A 222 -2.04 25.27 -8.16
N ALA A 223 -1.26 25.34 -9.23
CA ALA A 223 -0.85 26.62 -9.83
C ALA A 223 -1.94 27.27 -10.69
N ARG A 224 -2.98 26.54 -11.06
CA ARG A 224 -4.04 27.03 -11.94
C ARG A 224 -5.10 27.80 -11.15
N PRO A 225 -5.77 28.80 -11.80
CA PRO A 225 -6.81 29.60 -11.15
C PRO A 225 -7.94 28.77 -10.55
N GLU A 226 -8.33 27.68 -11.19
CA GLU A 226 -9.41 26.78 -10.74
C GLU A 226 -9.16 26.20 -9.35
N ALA A 227 -7.90 26.04 -8.93
CA ALA A 227 -7.54 25.57 -7.60
C ALA A 227 -7.58 26.68 -6.51
N GLN A 228 -7.99 27.91 -6.87
CA GLN A 228 -8.30 29.04 -5.96
C GLN A 228 -7.24 29.35 -4.90
N GLY A 229 -6.01 29.05 -5.19
CA GLY A 229 -4.98 29.36 -4.23
C GLY A 229 -4.85 28.40 -3.04
N ILE A 230 -5.48 27.21 -3.06
CA ILE A 230 -5.34 26.25 -1.95
C ILE A 230 -3.88 25.78 -1.80
N PRO A 231 -3.31 25.78 -0.59
CA PRO A 231 -2.01 25.16 -0.34
C PRO A 231 -2.05 23.64 -0.57
N LEU A 232 -0.94 23.08 -1.05
CA LEU A 232 -0.75 21.63 -1.19
C LEU A 232 0.30 21.14 -0.19
N LEU A 233 -0.09 20.23 0.70
CA LEU A 233 0.83 19.53 1.59
C LEU A 233 1.10 18.13 1.03
N ILE A 234 2.38 17.73 1.03
CA ILE A 234 2.82 16.46 0.47
C ILE A 234 3.57 15.69 1.57
N ALA A 235 3.08 14.51 1.97
CA ALA A 235 3.81 13.59 2.84
C ALA A 235 4.47 12.48 2.02
N GLY A 236 5.69 12.12 2.40
CA GLY A 236 6.49 11.09 1.75
C GLY A 236 7.88 11.57 1.36
N PRO A 237 8.66 10.76 0.66
CA PRO A 237 9.96 11.14 0.15
C PRO A 237 9.87 12.31 -0.83
N ASP A 238 10.57 13.41 -0.54
CA ASP A 238 10.55 14.62 -1.36
C ASP A 238 11.38 14.51 -2.64
N ARG A 239 12.15 13.45 -2.84
CA ARG A 239 13.04 13.26 -3.98
C ARG A 239 12.69 12.05 -4.83
N TYR A 240 12.86 12.25 -6.15
CA TYR A 240 12.95 11.15 -7.11
C TYR A 240 13.93 11.57 -8.22
N GLY A 241 15.05 10.86 -8.35
CA GLY A 241 16.17 11.33 -9.18
C GLY A 241 16.69 12.68 -8.67
N ASP A 242 16.84 13.62 -9.59
CA ASP A 242 17.27 15.00 -9.28
C ASP A 242 16.09 15.95 -8.99
N GLY A 243 14.85 15.45 -9.12
CA GLY A 243 13.64 16.25 -8.92
C GLY A 243 13.21 16.32 -7.45
N THR A 244 12.64 17.49 -7.06
CA THR A 244 11.98 17.71 -5.77
C THR A 244 10.60 18.34 -5.96
N ALA A 245 9.70 18.19 -5.00
CA ALA A 245 8.37 18.82 -5.06
C ALA A 245 8.48 20.34 -5.13
N THR A 246 9.41 20.93 -4.34
CA THR A 246 9.69 22.36 -4.36
C THR A 246 10.27 22.84 -5.70
N GLY A 247 11.12 22.03 -6.35
CA GLY A 247 11.63 22.33 -7.68
C GLY A 247 10.53 22.34 -8.75
N VAL A 248 9.60 21.40 -8.70
CA VAL A 248 8.43 21.40 -9.60
C VAL A 248 7.52 22.60 -9.33
N ALA A 249 7.32 22.97 -8.07
CA ALA A 249 6.52 24.14 -7.68
C ALA A 249 7.15 25.45 -8.20
N ALA A 250 8.46 25.63 -8.00
CA ALA A 250 9.18 26.79 -8.52
C ALA A 250 9.11 26.88 -10.05
N ALA A 251 9.27 25.75 -10.76
CA ALA A 251 9.11 25.69 -12.22
C ALA A 251 7.68 26.02 -12.70
N ALA A 252 6.68 25.78 -11.85
CA ALA A 252 5.27 26.13 -12.09
C ALA A 252 4.95 27.61 -11.69
N GLY A 253 5.93 28.38 -11.22
CA GLY A 253 5.75 29.76 -10.78
C GLY A 253 5.02 29.93 -9.45
N LEU A 254 4.97 28.89 -8.60
CA LEU A 254 4.30 28.94 -7.31
C LEU A 254 5.20 29.58 -6.24
N PRO A 255 4.61 30.41 -5.33
CA PRO A 255 5.33 30.88 -4.14
C PRO A 255 5.74 29.69 -3.24
N GLU A 256 6.77 29.88 -2.41
CA GLU A 256 7.35 28.83 -1.57
C GLU A 256 6.38 28.21 -0.56
N ASP A 257 5.37 28.95 -0.12
CA ASP A 257 4.38 28.52 0.86
C ASP A 257 3.22 27.73 0.24
N ARG A 258 3.10 27.71 -1.09
CA ARG A 258 1.99 27.06 -1.79
C ARG A 258 2.13 25.54 -1.87
N VAL A 259 3.33 25.01 -1.89
CA VAL A 259 3.61 23.57 -1.91
C VAL A 259 4.64 23.27 -0.83
N ARG A 260 4.24 22.47 0.14
CA ARG A 260 5.09 22.11 1.27
C ARG A 260 5.27 20.59 1.34
N ALA A 261 6.52 20.16 1.30
CA ALA A 261 6.90 18.79 1.58
C ALA A 261 7.03 18.62 3.11
N LEU A 262 6.20 17.75 3.69
CA LEU A 262 6.23 17.42 5.11
C LEU A 262 7.24 16.31 5.44
N GLY A 263 7.84 15.71 4.41
CA GLY A 263 8.68 14.54 4.59
C GLY A 263 7.86 13.30 5.03
N ARG A 264 8.54 12.36 5.68
CA ARG A 264 7.88 11.19 6.26
C ARG A 264 7.22 11.56 7.59
N LEU A 265 5.97 11.19 7.74
CA LEU A 265 5.19 11.37 8.97
C LEU A 265 5.05 10.03 9.70
N ASP A 266 5.03 10.07 11.01
CA ASP A 266 4.52 8.97 11.81
C ASP A 266 2.99 8.88 11.69
N ASP A 267 2.39 7.78 12.17
CA ASP A 267 0.95 7.58 12.04
C ASP A 267 0.12 8.61 12.83
N ALA A 268 0.66 9.16 13.92
CA ALA A 268 -0.02 10.17 14.71
C ALA A 268 -0.03 11.53 14.00
N ASP A 269 1.09 11.94 13.43
CA ASP A 269 1.17 13.15 12.60
C ASP A 269 0.36 13.01 11.31
N LEU A 270 0.41 11.83 10.66
CA LEU A 270 -0.41 11.56 9.48
C LEU A 270 -1.90 11.64 9.79
N ALA A 271 -2.34 11.11 10.94
CA ALA A 271 -3.73 11.21 11.37
C ALA A 271 -4.18 12.66 11.54
N VAL A 272 -3.34 13.53 12.15
CA VAL A 272 -3.64 14.96 12.31
C VAL A 272 -3.72 15.66 10.95
N VAL A 273 -2.80 15.35 10.03
CA VAL A 273 -2.81 15.94 8.68
C VAL A 273 -4.04 15.51 7.90
N LEU A 274 -4.46 14.23 7.99
CA LEU A 274 -5.68 13.74 7.35
C LEU A 274 -6.95 14.34 7.96
N ASP A 275 -7.02 14.45 9.28
CA ASP A 275 -8.18 15.00 10.00
C ASP A 275 -8.43 16.48 9.68
N ARG A 276 -7.36 17.24 9.47
CA ARG A 276 -7.42 18.69 9.23
C ARG A 276 -7.44 19.11 7.77
N ALA A 277 -7.23 18.19 6.85
CA ALA A 277 -7.20 18.51 5.42
C ALA A 277 -8.61 18.84 4.90
N THR A 278 -8.67 19.73 3.90
CA THR A 278 -9.93 20.05 3.19
C THR A 278 -10.30 18.93 2.22
N MET A 279 -9.30 18.31 1.60
CA MET A 279 -9.44 17.21 0.66
C MET A 279 -8.16 16.40 0.54
N PHE A 280 -8.29 15.14 0.15
CA PHE A 280 -7.18 14.28 -0.23
C PHE A 280 -7.15 14.10 -1.75
N VAL A 281 -6.01 14.37 -2.38
CA VAL A 281 -5.85 14.19 -3.83
C VAL A 281 -4.83 13.10 -4.09
N TYR A 282 -5.24 12.02 -4.77
CA TYR A 282 -4.39 10.87 -5.05
C TYR A 282 -4.30 10.59 -6.57
N PRO A 283 -3.45 11.35 -7.28
CA PRO A 283 -3.40 11.36 -8.74
C PRO A 283 -2.57 10.21 -9.33
N SER A 284 -2.38 9.13 -8.60
CA SER A 284 -1.53 8.01 -9.01
C SER A 284 -2.03 7.33 -10.27
N LEU A 285 -1.14 7.08 -11.23
CA LEU A 285 -1.47 6.52 -12.54
C LEU A 285 -1.65 5.00 -12.51
N ALA A 286 -1.04 4.33 -11.54
CA ALA A 286 -1.16 2.88 -11.39
C ALA A 286 -0.94 2.45 -9.93
N GLU A 287 -1.87 1.69 -9.40
CA GLU A 287 -1.85 1.13 -8.05
C GLU A 287 -2.34 -0.32 -8.04
N GLY A 288 -2.09 -1.00 -6.92
CA GLY A 288 -2.69 -2.30 -6.68
C GLY A 288 -3.89 -2.24 -5.75
N PHE A 289 -3.94 -1.24 -4.85
CA PHE A 289 -5.04 -1.05 -3.89
C PHE A 289 -5.32 0.42 -3.61
N GLY A 290 -4.29 1.17 -3.17
CA GLY A 290 -4.50 2.57 -2.77
C GLY A 290 -4.79 2.72 -1.27
N LEU A 291 -3.97 2.12 -0.40
CA LEU A 291 -4.08 2.32 1.06
C LEU A 291 -4.30 3.79 1.46
N PRO A 292 -3.62 4.79 0.86
CA PRO A 292 -3.86 6.19 1.21
C PRO A 292 -5.29 6.67 1.02
N ILE A 293 -6.04 6.13 0.06
CA ILE A 293 -7.45 6.48 -0.14
C ILE A 293 -8.29 5.97 1.04
N VAL A 294 -8.10 4.72 1.45
CA VAL A 294 -8.87 4.17 2.57
C VAL A 294 -8.45 4.79 3.91
N GLU A 295 -7.20 5.25 4.02
CA GLU A 295 -6.73 6.05 5.16
C GLU A 295 -7.42 7.42 5.21
N ALA A 296 -7.56 8.11 4.08
CA ALA A 296 -8.34 9.35 3.98
C ALA A 296 -9.83 9.13 4.28
N PHE A 297 -10.42 8.04 3.78
CA PHE A 297 -11.81 7.68 4.07
C PHE A 297 -12.08 7.46 5.56
N LYS A 298 -11.11 6.94 6.31
CA LYS A 298 -11.23 6.75 7.77
C LYS A 298 -11.49 8.06 8.52
N PHE A 299 -11.03 9.19 7.97
CA PHE A 299 -11.24 10.54 8.51
C PHE A 299 -12.42 11.27 7.85
N GLY A 300 -13.21 10.61 7.02
CA GLY A 300 -14.32 11.25 6.30
C GLY A 300 -13.85 12.34 5.32
N LEU A 301 -12.60 12.26 4.87
CA LEU A 301 -12.00 13.27 4.01
C LEU A 301 -12.48 13.10 2.56
N PRO A 302 -13.00 14.16 1.90
CA PRO A 302 -13.28 14.13 0.48
C PRO A 302 -12.05 13.73 -0.35
N VAL A 303 -12.21 12.76 -1.24
CA VAL A 303 -11.11 12.20 -2.03
C VAL A 303 -11.30 12.52 -3.51
N ILE A 304 -10.21 12.97 -4.15
CA ILE A 304 -10.07 13.09 -5.61
C ILE A 304 -8.98 12.10 -6.03
N HIS A 305 -9.25 11.22 -6.97
CA HIS A 305 -8.23 10.28 -7.46
C HIS A 305 -8.31 10.04 -8.96
N SER A 306 -7.28 9.44 -9.53
CA SER A 306 -7.27 9.05 -10.95
C SER A 306 -8.25 7.91 -11.23
N ASN A 307 -8.60 7.71 -12.49
CA ASN A 307 -9.40 6.57 -12.94
C ASN A 307 -8.59 5.27 -13.07
N ASP A 308 -7.54 5.06 -12.26
CA ASP A 308 -6.89 3.76 -12.18
C ASP A 308 -7.90 2.71 -11.69
N PRO A 309 -8.05 1.55 -12.35
CA PRO A 309 -9.07 0.56 -12.02
C PRO A 309 -9.04 0.09 -10.56
N ALA A 310 -7.85 -0.07 -9.96
CA ALA A 310 -7.76 -0.46 -8.56
C ALA A 310 -8.27 0.64 -7.62
N LEU A 311 -8.00 1.92 -7.92
CA LEU A 311 -8.50 3.04 -7.14
C LEU A 311 -10.01 3.21 -7.30
N VAL A 312 -10.55 3.03 -8.52
CA VAL A 312 -12.00 3.06 -8.79
C VAL A 312 -12.71 1.95 -8.03
N GLU A 313 -12.17 0.72 -8.03
CA GLU A 313 -12.70 -0.41 -7.27
C GLU A 313 -12.71 -0.13 -5.76
N VAL A 314 -11.59 0.35 -5.23
CA VAL A 314 -11.45 0.65 -3.80
C VAL A 314 -12.37 1.79 -3.37
N ALA A 315 -12.47 2.85 -4.16
CA ALA A 315 -13.32 4.00 -3.84
C ALA A 315 -14.82 3.70 -4.02
N ALA A 316 -15.18 2.83 -4.97
CA ALA A 316 -16.56 2.38 -5.22
C ALA A 316 -17.60 3.52 -5.26
N GLY A 317 -17.26 4.66 -5.89
CA GLY A 317 -18.13 5.83 -6.02
C GLY A 317 -18.12 6.81 -4.84
N ALA A 318 -17.32 6.56 -3.78
CA ALA A 318 -17.20 7.46 -2.63
C ALA A 318 -16.20 8.61 -2.83
N SER A 319 -15.93 9.01 -4.06
CA SER A 319 -14.88 9.98 -4.41
C SER A 319 -15.18 10.69 -5.73
N LEU A 320 -14.39 11.72 -6.06
CA LEU A 320 -14.31 12.27 -7.40
C LEU A 320 -13.21 11.58 -8.21
N VAL A 321 -13.58 11.10 -9.39
CA VAL A 321 -12.66 10.43 -10.31
C VAL A 321 -12.22 11.40 -11.39
N VAL A 322 -10.90 11.45 -11.65
CA VAL A 322 -10.27 12.24 -12.71
C VAL A 322 -9.62 11.31 -13.71
N GLU A 323 -9.89 11.54 -14.99
CA GLU A 323 -9.28 10.78 -16.07
C GLU A 323 -7.76 11.02 -16.09
N ARG A 324 -6.97 9.95 -15.96
CA ARG A 324 -5.51 9.99 -16.03
C ARG A 324 -5.01 10.05 -17.46
N PRO A 325 -3.78 10.51 -17.71
CA PRO A 325 -3.16 10.44 -19.02
C PRO A 325 -2.87 8.99 -19.43
N ALA A 326 -2.65 8.76 -20.71
CA ALA A 326 -2.32 7.44 -21.26
C ALA A 326 -0.94 6.94 -20.78
N SER A 327 0.00 7.86 -20.54
CA SER A 327 1.34 7.57 -20.02
C SER A 327 1.78 8.63 -19.00
N ALA A 328 2.80 8.32 -18.21
CA ALA A 328 3.33 9.24 -17.20
C ALA A 328 4.01 10.49 -17.81
N ASP A 329 4.47 10.39 -19.05
CA ASP A 329 5.11 11.49 -19.80
C ASP A 329 4.09 12.39 -20.53
N ASP A 330 2.84 11.95 -20.64
CA ASP A 330 1.76 12.70 -21.28
C ASP A 330 0.98 13.47 -20.20
N ASP A 331 1.26 14.77 -20.09
CA ASP A 331 0.50 15.67 -19.20
C ASP A 331 -0.70 16.31 -19.91
N SER A 332 -1.15 15.76 -21.04
CA SER A 332 -2.21 16.33 -21.87
C SER A 332 -3.50 16.56 -21.06
N GLY A 333 -3.64 17.77 -20.50
CA GLY A 333 -4.79 18.21 -19.75
C GLY A 333 -5.00 17.54 -18.37
N TYR A 334 -4.08 16.69 -17.89
CA TYR A 334 -4.28 16.03 -16.56
C TYR A 334 -4.24 17.04 -15.42
N SER A 335 -3.28 17.97 -15.44
CA SER A 335 -3.23 19.06 -14.47
C SER A 335 -4.49 19.94 -14.50
N GLU A 336 -5.08 20.16 -15.68
CA GLU A 336 -6.35 20.90 -15.84
C GLU A 336 -7.53 20.16 -15.22
N ARG A 337 -7.63 18.87 -15.51
CA ARG A 337 -8.71 18.05 -14.93
C ARG A 337 -8.60 17.95 -13.41
N LEU A 338 -7.38 17.82 -12.87
CA LEU A 338 -7.14 17.85 -11.42
C LEU A 338 -7.52 19.20 -10.81
N ALA A 339 -7.12 20.32 -11.42
CA ALA A 339 -7.47 21.67 -10.98
C ALA A 339 -8.99 21.89 -10.96
N GLY A 340 -9.68 21.50 -12.03
CA GLY A 340 -11.14 21.58 -12.11
C GLY A 340 -11.83 20.71 -11.03
N ALA A 341 -11.32 19.52 -10.74
CA ALA A 341 -11.86 18.67 -9.67
C ALA A 341 -11.62 19.29 -8.27
N ILE A 342 -10.45 19.88 -8.03
CA ILE A 342 -10.14 20.63 -6.81
C ILE A 342 -11.09 21.80 -6.66
N GLY A 343 -11.26 22.64 -7.71
CA GLY A 343 -12.16 23.77 -7.71
C GLY A 343 -13.60 23.37 -7.39
N ARG A 344 -14.11 22.29 -7.97
CA ARG A 344 -15.45 21.78 -7.66
C ARG A 344 -15.64 21.43 -6.17
N VAL A 345 -14.64 20.84 -5.51
CA VAL A 345 -14.72 20.53 -4.08
C VAL A 345 -14.64 21.80 -3.23
N LEU A 346 -13.92 22.83 -3.69
CA LEU A 346 -13.82 24.12 -2.98
C LEU A 346 -15.12 24.93 -3.12
N ASP A 347 -15.71 24.99 -4.33
CA ASP A 347 -16.88 25.81 -4.62
C ASP A 347 -18.19 25.23 -4.10
N ASP A 348 -18.31 23.89 -4.02
CA ASP A 348 -19.54 23.19 -3.72
C ASP A 348 -19.46 22.51 -2.31
N ALA A 349 -19.94 23.23 -1.30
CA ALA A 349 -19.98 22.76 0.08
C ALA A 349 -20.87 21.51 0.26
N ASP A 350 -21.95 21.39 -0.52
CA ASP A 350 -22.84 20.24 -0.48
C ASP A 350 -22.16 19.00 -1.06
N LEU A 351 -21.45 19.16 -2.19
CA LEU A 351 -20.61 18.12 -2.76
C LEU A 351 -19.54 17.67 -1.75
N ARG A 352 -18.83 18.61 -1.15
CA ARG A 352 -17.78 18.35 -0.16
C ARG A 352 -18.33 17.56 1.02
N SER A 353 -19.45 17.99 1.60
CA SER A 353 -20.14 17.30 2.70
C SER A 353 -20.57 15.89 2.30
N ARG A 354 -21.19 15.73 1.12
CA ARG A 354 -21.62 14.44 0.60
C ARG A 354 -20.46 13.48 0.41
N LEU A 355 -19.34 13.95 -0.17
CA LEU A 355 -18.13 13.12 -0.32
C LEU A 355 -17.56 12.69 1.03
N GLY A 356 -17.57 13.53 2.04
CA GLY A 356 -17.16 13.18 3.40
C GLY A 356 -18.01 12.08 4.03
N VAL A 357 -19.33 12.14 3.86
CA VAL A 357 -20.24 11.08 4.32
C VAL A 357 -19.98 9.76 3.57
N LEU A 358 -19.90 9.80 2.25
CA LEU A 358 -19.61 8.62 1.43
C LEU A 358 -18.26 8.00 1.79
N ALA A 359 -17.23 8.83 2.02
CA ALA A 359 -15.91 8.38 2.48
C ALA A 359 -15.99 7.63 3.81
N SER A 360 -16.69 8.21 4.81
CA SER A 360 -16.88 7.60 6.13
C SER A 360 -17.63 6.27 6.05
N ASP A 361 -18.66 6.19 5.21
CA ASP A 361 -19.41 4.96 5.00
C ASP A 361 -18.57 3.90 4.29
N ARG A 362 -17.81 4.30 3.27
CA ARG A 362 -16.92 3.39 2.53
C ARG A 362 -15.79 2.84 3.41
N ALA A 363 -15.25 3.64 4.32
CA ALA A 363 -14.20 3.22 5.25
C ALA A 363 -14.59 1.95 6.05
N ARG A 364 -15.87 1.78 6.38
CA ARG A 364 -16.38 0.63 7.14
C ARG A 364 -16.28 -0.70 6.40
N ALA A 365 -16.11 -0.66 5.07
CA ALA A 365 -15.93 -1.87 4.26
C ALA A 365 -14.53 -2.46 4.35
N PHE A 366 -13.59 -1.80 5.04
CA PHE A 366 -12.20 -2.22 5.13
C PHE A 366 -11.84 -2.61 6.55
N SER A 367 -11.48 -3.87 6.73
CA SER A 367 -11.15 -4.45 8.03
C SER A 367 -9.99 -5.44 7.89
N TRP A 368 -8.92 -5.21 8.65
CA TRP A 368 -7.82 -6.19 8.72
C TRP A 368 -8.26 -7.50 9.35
N ARG A 369 -9.26 -7.45 10.25
CA ARG A 369 -9.86 -8.65 10.83
C ARG A 369 -10.49 -9.52 9.76
N ASP A 370 -11.33 -8.92 8.90
CA ASP A 370 -11.99 -9.65 7.81
C ASP A 370 -10.95 -10.20 6.81
N SER A 371 -9.90 -9.43 6.53
CA SER A 371 -8.78 -9.89 5.68
C SER A 371 -8.10 -11.11 6.28
N ALA A 372 -7.82 -11.10 7.58
CA ALA A 372 -7.20 -12.22 8.29
C ALA A 372 -8.12 -13.45 8.35
N GLU A 373 -9.41 -13.27 8.64
CA GLU A 373 -10.40 -14.36 8.64
C GLU A 373 -10.50 -15.01 7.26
N ARG A 374 -10.46 -14.22 6.17
CA ARG A 374 -10.41 -14.73 4.79
C ARG A 374 -9.11 -15.49 4.49
N VAL A 375 -7.98 -15.08 5.05
CA VAL A 375 -6.72 -15.83 4.92
C VAL A 375 -6.78 -17.14 5.67
N TRP A 376 -7.35 -17.18 6.88
CA TRP A 376 -7.60 -18.43 7.60
C TRP A 376 -8.51 -19.36 6.81
N GLN A 377 -9.63 -18.84 6.27
CA GLN A 377 -10.53 -19.63 5.42
C GLN A 377 -9.82 -20.14 4.17
N LEU A 378 -9.02 -19.30 3.50
CA LEU A 378 -8.22 -19.72 2.35
C LEU A 378 -7.36 -20.94 2.67
N HIS A 379 -6.65 -20.93 3.79
CA HIS A 379 -5.81 -22.05 4.20
C HIS A 379 -6.60 -23.29 4.62
N ALA A 380 -7.84 -23.13 5.08
CA ALA A 380 -8.73 -24.24 5.39
C ALA A 380 -9.31 -24.90 4.12
N ASP A 381 -9.43 -24.14 3.03
CA ASP A 381 -9.96 -24.62 1.75
C ASP A 381 -8.88 -25.28 0.86
N LEU A 382 -7.59 -25.13 1.17
CA LEU A 382 -6.46 -25.70 0.45
C LEU A 382 -6.11 -27.12 0.94
#